data_2e6b21ef84014570bcd3ccb135ba88ee
#
_entry.id   2e6b21ef84014570bcd3ccb135ba88ee
#
_cell.length_a   1.000
_cell.length_b   1.000
_cell.length_c   1.000
_cell.angle_alpha   90.00
_cell.angle_beta   90.00
_cell.angle_gamma   90.00
#
_symmetry.space_group_name_H-M   'P 1'
#
loop_
_entity.id
_entity.type
_entity.pdbx_description
1 polymer ?
#
loop_
_entity_poly.entity_id
_entity_poly.type
_entity_poly.pdbx_seq_one_letter_code
_entity_poly.pdbx_strand_id
1 'polypeptide(L)'
;KDIDAPLVIDLLRPIEAKGSLETVKRLSQRLNEIMNYAANCGLVKANPLTGIRAAFKKPKKENMAALAPDELPELMGAIANASIKRTTRCLIEWQLHTMTRPSEAAGARWDEIEWEEKIWTIPAER
;
A
#
# COMPACT_ATOMS: atom_id res chain seq x y z
N LYS A 1 5.56 32.57 8.93
CA LYS A 1 4.72 32.53 7.70
C LYS A 1 3.57 31.59 7.98
N ASP A 2 2.37 32.07 7.76
CA ASP A 2 1.17 31.28 7.96
C ASP A 2 1.04 30.26 6.81
N ILE A 3 0.57 29.07 7.14
CA ILE A 3 0.29 28.02 6.14
C ILE A 3 -1.10 28.30 5.60
N ASP A 4 -1.18 28.61 4.30
CA ASP A 4 -2.43 28.83 3.58
C ASP A 4 -2.57 27.93 2.34
N ALA A 5 -3.75 27.89 1.74
CA ALA A 5 -3.99 27.05 0.57
C ALA A 5 -3.17 27.46 -0.67
N PRO A 6 -3.00 28.74 -1.00
CA PRO A 6 -2.15 29.16 -2.13
C PRO A 6 -0.71 28.66 -2.00
N LEU A 7 -0.09 28.84 -0.84
CA LEU A 7 1.29 28.39 -0.58
C LEU A 7 1.44 26.88 -0.80
N VAL A 8 0.50 26.09 -0.29
CA VAL A 8 0.54 24.62 -0.42
C VAL A 8 0.26 24.20 -1.87
N ILE A 9 -0.61 24.87 -2.57
CA ILE A 9 -0.88 24.61 -3.99
C ILE A 9 0.39 24.86 -4.81
N ASP A 10 1.05 25.99 -4.63
CA ASP A 10 2.28 26.32 -5.36
C ASP A 10 3.41 25.33 -5.06
N LEU A 11 3.51 24.85 -3.81
CA LEU A 11 4.48 23.82 -3.42
C LEU A 11 4.23 22.48 -4.11
N LEU A 12 2.97 22.10 -4.30
CA LEU A 12 2.60 20.79 -4.86
C LEU A 12 2.48 20.79 -6.38
N ARG A 13 2.30 21.95 -7.04
CA ARG A 13 2.23 22.06 -8.51
C ARG A 13 3.40 21.45 -9.26
N PRO A 14 4.68 21.64 -8.86
CA PRO A 14 5.81 20.99 -9.53
C PRO A 14 5.75 19.46 -9.47
N ILE A 15 5.19 18.87 -8.38
CA ILE A 15 5.03 17.44 -8.22
C ILE A 15 3.91 16.93 -9.13
N GLU A 16 2.81 17.69 -9.23
CA GLU A 16 1.72 17.43 -10.17
C GLU A 16 2.22 17.46 -11.62
N ALA A 17 3.02 18.46 -11.98
CA ALA A 17 3.59 18.62 -13.33
C ALA A 17 4.48 17.45 -13.75
N LYS A 18 5.14 16.77 -12.78
CA LYS A 18 5.90 15.54 -13.00
C LYS A 18 5.01 14.31 -13.19
N GLY A 19 3.68 14.44 -13.10
CA GLY A 19 2.74 13.33 -13.23
C GLY A 19 2.57 12.48 -11.96
N SER A 20 3.21 12.84 -10.83
CA SER A 20 3.14 12.09 -9.57
C SER A 20 1.83 12.38 -8.81
N LEU A 21 0.69 12.15 -9.47
CA LEU A 21 -0.64 12.54 -8.96
C LEU A 21 -1.02 11.83 -7.65
N GLU A 22 -0.63 10.56 -7.47
CA GLU A 22 -0.90 9.83 -6.22
C GLU A 22 -0.10 10.42 -5.05
N THR A 23 1.13 10.88 -5.29
CA THR A 23 1.94 11.58 -4.29
C THR A 23 1.29 12.90 -3.88
N VAL A 24 0.83 13.70 -4.86
CA VAL A 24 0.11 14.95 -4.58
C VAL A 24 -1.15 14.68 -3.75
N LYS A 25 -1.91 13.66 -4.11
CA LYS A 25 -3.11 13.25 -3.37
C LYS A 25 -2.79 12.89 -1.91
N ARG A 26 -1.74 12.09 -1.67
CA ARG A 26 -1.33 11.69 -0.32
C ARG A 26 -0.81 12.88 0.49
N LEU A 27 0.02 13.73 -0.11
CA LEU A 27 0.53 14.93 0.56
C LEU A 27 -0.59 15.89 0.91
N SER A 28 -1.52 16.18 -0.03
CA SER A 28 -2.69 17.02 0.24
C SER A 28 -3.55 16.48 1.39
N GLN A 29 -3.74 15.17 1.44
CA GLN A 29 -4.47 14.52 2.52
C GLN A 29 -3.76 14.69 3.86
N ARG A 30 -2.45 14.40 3.93
CA ARG A 30 -1.67 14.51 5.16
C ARG A 30 -1.59 15.94 5.68
N LEU A 31 -1.38 16.92 4.80
CA LEU A 31 -1.37 18.32 5.18
C LEU A 31 -2.75 18.75 5.73
N ASN A 32 -3.83 18.32 5.10
CA ASN A 32 -5.17 18.59 5.60
C ASN A 32 -5.43 17.93 6.98
N GLU A 33 -4.96 16.72 7.21
CA GLU A 33 -5.04 16.03 8.51
C GLU A 33 -4.27 16.79 9.61
N ILE A 34 -3.05 17.24 9.31
CA ILE A 34 -2.22 18.05 10.23
C ILE A 34 -2.94 19.36 10.58
N MET A 35 -3.49 20.06 9.59
CA MET A 35 -4.19 21.32 9.85
C MET A 35 -5.52 21.14 10.57
N ASN A 36 -6.23 20.01 10.35
CA ASN A 36 -7.39 19.64 11.16
C ASN A 36 -6.99 19.42 12.62
N TYR A 37 -5.90 18.70 12.86
CA TYR A 37 -5.38 18.51 14.22
C TYR A 37 -5.03 19.84 14.88
N ALA A 38 -4.31 20.71 14.16
CA ALA A 38 -3.96 22.05 14.65
C ALA A 38 -5.20 22.89 15.01
N ALA A 39 -6.25 22.83 14.20
CA ALA A 39 -7.51 23.51 14.48
C ALA A 39 -8.21 22.93 15.72
N ASN A 40 -8.23 21.60 15.85
CA ASN A 40 -8.84 20.92 17.02
C ASN A 40 -8.09 21.19 18.32
N CYS A 41 -6.75 21.39 18.24
CA CYS A 41 -5.93 21.81 19.39
C CYS A 41 -5.96 23.31 19.67
N GLY A 42 -6.72 24.10 18.91
CA GLY A 42 -6.81 25.55 19.08
C GLY A 42 -5.56 26.33 18.64
N LEU A 43 -4.60 25.68 17.93
CA LEU A 43 -3.39 26.32 17.40
C LEU A 43 -3.70 27.24 16.22
N VAL A 44 -4.75 26.96 15.46
CA VAL A 44 -5.28 27.80 14.39
C VAL A 44 -6.79 27.91 14.54
N LYS A 45 -7.37 29.01 14.10
CA LYS A 45 -8.84 29.26 14.23
C LYS A 45 -9.68 28.31 13.39
N ALA A 46 -9.18 27.92 12.21
CA ALA A 46 -9.83 26.99 11.28
C ALA A 46 -8.77 26.38 10.37
N ASN A 47 -9.10 25.23 9.77
CA ASN A 47 -8.22 24.60 8.79
C ASN A 47 -8.25 25.34 7.45
N PRO A 48 -7.16 26.02 7.04
CA PRO A 48 -7.10 26.77 5.77
C PRO A 48 -6.96 25.84 4.56
N LEU A 49 -6.70 24.54 4.75
CA LEU A 49 -6.50 23.55 3.70
C LEU A 49 -7.74 22.69 3.45
N THR A 50 -8.88 23.05 4.01
CA THR A 50 -10.13 22.33 3.78
C THR A 50 -10.44 22.28 2.28
N GLY A 51 -10.61 21.06 1.76
CA GLY A 51 -10.92 20.86 0.34
C GLY A 51 -9.76 21.07 -0.63
N ILE A 52 -8.53 21.31 -0.18
CA ILE A 52 -7.35 21.58 -1.02
C ILE A 52 -7.13 20.51 -2.11
N ARG A 53 -7.55 19.29 -1.87
CA ARG A 53 -7.45 18.19 -2.84
C ARG A 53 -8.19 18.48 -4.16
N ALA A 54 -9.22 19.30 -4.14
CA ALA A 54 -9.97 19.68 -5.33
C ALA A 54 -9.17 20.58 -6.28
N ALA A 55 -8.08 21.20 -5.82
CA ALA A 55 -7.19 22.04 -6.63
C ALA A 55 -6.29 21.23 -7.58
N PHE A 56 -6.21 19.90 -7.41
CA PHE A 56 -5.30 19.01 -8.17
C PHE A 56 -6.06 18.00 -9.00
N LYS A 57 -5.41 17.55 -10.09
CA LYS A 57 -5.91 16.46 -10.92
C LYS A 57 -6.04 15.16 -10.10
N LYS A 58 -7.12 14.44 -10.35
CA LYS A 58 -7.29 13.11 -9.72
C LYS A 58 -6.37 12.10 -10.42
N PRO A 59 -5.64 11.26 -9.67
CA PRO A 59 -4.90 10.15 -10.27
C PRO A 59 -5.88 9.19 -10.94
N LYS A 60 -5.51 8.71 -12.13
CA LYS A 60 -6.25 7.63 -12.79
C LYS A 60 -6.03 6.36 -11.98
N LYS A 61 -7.11 5.74 -11.54
CA LYS A 61 -7.04 4.47 -10.82
C LYS A 61 -6.82 3.36 -11.85
N GLU A 62 -5.59 2.84 -11.89
CA GLU A 62 -5.29 1.60 -12.60
C GLU A 62 -5.12 0.50 -11.56
N ASN A 63 -5.92 -0.56 -11.68
CA ASN A 63 -5.74 -1.73 -10.84
C ASN A 63 -4.53 -2.52 -11.38
N MET A 64 -3.76 -3.11 -10.48
CA MET A 64 -2.74 -4.08 -10.89
C MET A 64 -3.42 -5.25 -11.60
N ALA A 65 -2.73 -5.83 -12.59
CA ALA A 65 -3.19 -7.06 -13.21
C ALA A 65 -3.37 -8.15 -12.13
N ALA A 66 -4.47 -8.85 -12.20
CA ALA A 66 -4.80 -9.96 -11.31
C ALA A 66 -5.24 -11.14 -12.17
N LEU A 67 -4.84 -12.34 -11.75
CA LEU A 67 -5.29 -13.57 -12.37
C LEU A 67 -6.72 -13.86 -11.92
N ALA A 68 -7.54 -14.32 -12.86
CA ALA A 68 -8.83 -14.88 -12.54
C ALA A 68 -8.66 -16.30 -11.95
N PRO A 69 -9.62 -16.80 -11.15
CA PRO A 69 -9.51 -18.13 -10.56
C PRO A 69 -9.35 -19.28 -11.56
N ASP A 70 -9.90 -19.15 -12.75
CA ASP A 70 -9.81 -20.11 -13.85
C ASP A 70 -8.43 -20.11 -14.53
N GLU A 71 -7.62 -19.08 -14.34
CA GLU A 71 -6.23 -18.99 -14.82
C GLU A 71 -5.23 -19.64 -13.85
N LEU A 72 -5.64 -20.01 -12.64
CA LEU A 72 -4.74 -20.63 -11.65
C LEU A 72 -4.09 -21.94 -12.11
N PRO A 73 -4.78 -22.85 -12.81
CA PRO A 73 -4.15 -24.06 -13.33
C PRO A 73 -3.00 -23.79 -14.30
N GLU A 74 -3.13 -22.75 -15.14
CA GLU A 74 -2.08 -22.32 -16.05
C GLU A 74 -0.89 -21.75 -15.30
N LEU A 75 -1.13 -20.92 -14.28
CA LEU A 75 -0.08 -20.42 -13.38
C LEU A 75 0.67 -21.56 -12.71
N MET A 76 -0.03 -22.56 -12.17
CA MET A 76 0.60 -23.71 -11.50
C MET A 76 1.43 -24.53 -12.48
N GLY A 77 0.96 -24.71 -13.70
CA GLY A 77 1.72 -25.35 -14.78
C GLY A 77 2.98 -24.55 -15.15
N ALA A 78 2.87 -23.24 -15.25
CA ALA A 78 4.02 -22.36 -15.52
C ALA A 78 5.06 -22.43 -14.41
N ILE A 79 4.63 -22.40 -13.14
CA ILE A 79 5.52 -22.52 -11.96
C ILE A 79 6.23 -23.88 -11.95
N ALA A 80 5.52 -24.97 -12.26
CA ALA A 80 6.09 -26.31 -12.30
C ALA A 80 7.20 -26.44 -13.34
N ASN A 81 7.07 -25.78 -14.48
CA ASN A 81 8.01 -25.84 -15.58
C ASN A 81 9.05 -24.70 -15.58
N ALA A 82 8.93 -23.72 -14.67
CA ALA A 82 9.85 -22.60 -14.61
C ALA A 82 11.24 -23.01 -14.11
N SER A 83 12.27 -22.39 -14.68
CA SER A 83 13.67 -22.53 -14.22
C SER A 83 13.92 -21.68 -12.98
N ILE A 84 13.28 -22.02 -11.87
CA ILE A 84 13.41 -21.35 -10.57
C ILE A 84 13.92 -22.32 -9.51
N LYS A 85 14.52 -21.77 -8.44
CA LYS A 85 14.97 -22.59 -7.29
C LYS A 85 13.76 -23.26 -6.63
N ARG A 86 13.98 -24.48 -6.12
CA ARG A 86 12.95 -25.23 -5.38
C ARG A 86 12.35 -24.41 -4.23
N THR A 87 13.19 -23.69 -3.48
CA THR A 87 12.75 -22.83 -2.38
C THR A 87 11.80 -21.74 -2.85
N THR A 88 12.08 -21.12 -4.02
CA THR A 88 11.19 -20.10 -4.60
C THR A 88 9.84 -20.70 -5.01
N ARG A 89 9.85 -21.90 -5.60
CA ARG A 89 8.62 -22.61 -5.95
C ARG A 89 7.78 -22.90 -4.70
N CYS A 90 8.39 -23.51 -3.69
CA CYS A 90 7.71 -23.81 -2.42
C CYS A 90 7.16 -22.54 -1.76
N LEU A 91 7.88 -21.41 -1.83
CA LEU A 91 7.42 -20.14 -1.28
C LEU A 91 6.18 -19.63 -2.01
N ILE A 92 6.13 -19.71 -3.33
CA ILE A 92 4.96 -19.31 -4.12
C ILE A 92 3.76 -20.19 -3.76
N GLU A 93 3.94 -21.52 -3.72
CA GLU A 93 2.89 -22.46 -3.34
C GLU A 93 2.39 -22.21 -1.91
N TRP A 94 3.33 -22.02 -0.97
CA TRP A 94 3.02 -21.70 0.41
C TRP A 94 2.18 -20.44 0.52
N GLN A 95 2.57 -19.38 -0.20
CA GLN A 95 1.84 -18.11 -0.20
C GLN A 95 0.45 -18.23 -0.82
N LEU A 96 0.30 -19.02 -1.89
CA LEU A 96 -1.00 -19.28 -2.51
C LEU A 96 -1.95 -20.02 -1.57
N HIS A 97 -1.43 -20.99 -0.79
CA HIS A 97 -2.25 -21.73 0.16
C HIS A 97 -2.59 -20.96 1.44
N THR A 98 -1.70 -20.10 1.90
CA THR A 98 -1.88 -19.35 3.16
C THR A 98 -2.44 -17.94 2.95
N MET A 99 -2.40 -17.41 1.72
CA MET A 99 -2.84 -16.04 1.36
C MET A 99 -2.17 -14.95 2.21
N THR A 100 -0.97 -15.20 2.70
CA THR A 100 -0.20 -14.28 3.53
C THR A 100 0.60 -13.29 2.69
N ARG A 101 1.08 -12.22 3.34
CA ARG A 101 1.95 -11.25 2.65
C ARG A 101 3.29 -11.90 2.29
N PRO A 102 3.94 -11.44 1.18
CA PRO A 102 5.23 -12.02 0.75
C PRO A 102 6.31 -12.04 1.83
N SER A 103 6.39 -10.97 2.65
CA SER A 103 7.35 -10.89 3.76
C SER A 103 7.06 -11.89 4.88
N GLU A 104 5.79 -12.13 5.19
CA GLU A 104 5.35 -13.10 6.18
C GLU A 104 5.68 -14.52 5.73
N ALA A 105 5.33 -14.85 4.48
CA ALA A 105 5.62 -16.16 3.91
C ALA A 105 7.12 -16.44 3.80
N ALA A 106 7.93 -15.45 3.37
CA ALA A 106 9.37 -15.61 3.23
C ALA A 106 10.10 -15.74 4.58
N GLY A 107 9.52 -15.15 5.64
CA GLY A 107 10.05 -15.22 6.99
C GLY A 107 9.48 -16.37 7.85
N ALA A 108 8.68 -17.28 7.29
CA ALA A 108 8.06 -18.38 8.01
C ALA A 108 9.10 -19.29 8.68
N ARG A 109 8.84 -19.69 9.92
CA ARG A 109 9.69 -20.59 10.72
C ARG A 109 8.91 -21.83 11.12
N TRP A 110 9.62 -22.95 11.26
CA TRP A 110 9.00 -24.21 11.63
C TRP A 110 8.40 -24.21 13.03
N ASP A 111 8.97 -23.45 13.95
CA ASP A 111 8.51 -23.27 15.33
C ASP A 111 7.22 -22.44 15.45
N GLU A 112 6.78 -21.82 14.37
CA GLU A 112 5.51 -21.08 14.28
C GLU A 112 4.34 -21.96 13.83
N ILE A 113 4.61 -23.21 13.42
CA ILE A 113 3.60 -24.13 12.89
C ILE A 113 3.23 -25.17 13.93
N GLU A 114 1.99 -25.15 14.36
CA GLU A 114 1.40 -26.18 15.20
C GLU A 114 0.77 -27.27 14.32
N TRP A 115 1.49 -28.38 14.22
CA TRP A 115 1.16 -29.43 13.26
C TRP A 115 -0.10 -30.21 13.59
N GLU A 116 -0.41 -30.37 14.87
CA GLU A 116 -1.60 -31.09 15.34
C GLU A 116 -2.87 -30.29 15.00
N GLU A 117 -2.87 -28.98 15.31
CA GLU A 117 -3.98 -28.07 15.06
C GLU A 117 -3.98 -27.55 13.62
N LYS A 118 -2.91 -27.75 12.85
CA LYS A 118 -2.70 -27.21 11.49
C LYS A 118 -2.79 -25.70 11.43
N ILE A 119 -2.27 -25.05 12.46
CA ILE A 119 -2.26 -23.58 12.60
C ILE A 119 -0.83 -23.06 12.41
N TRP A 120 -0.70 -22.01 11.61
CA TRP A 120 0.52 -21.22 11.53
C TRP A 120 0.27 -19.86 12.19
N THR A 121 1.02 -19.58 13.27
CA THR A 121 0.93 -18.33 14.02
C THR A 121 2.06 -17.39 13.61
N ILE A 122 1.69 -16.27 12.98
CA ILE A 122 2.65 -15.26 12.55
C ILE A 122 2.84 -14.26 13.70
N PRO A 123 4.09 -14.06 14.19
CA PRO A 123 4.37 -13.08 15.23
C PRO A 123 4.00 -11.65 14.79
N ALA A 124 3.49 -10.83 15.71
CA ALA A 124 3.03 -9.48 15.43
C ALA A 124 4.14 -8.51 14.99
N GLU A 125 5.38 -8.84 15.28
CA GLU A 125 6.57 -8.04 14.94
C GLU A 125 7.03 -8.22 13.48
N ARG A 126 6.46 -9.19 12.75
CA ARG A 126 6.85 -9.49 11.39
C ARG A 126 6.14 -8.65 10.32
#